data_e0b08e6e71249f02e026a0105c345a08
#
_entry.id   e0b08e6e71249f02e026a0105c345a08
#
_cell.length_a   1.000
_cell.length_b   1.000
_cell.length_c   1.000
_cell.angle_alpha   90.00
_cell.angle_beta   90.00
_cell.angle_gamma   90.00
#
_symmetry.space_group_name_H-M   'P 1'
#
loop_
_entity.id
_entity.type
_entity.pdbx_description
1 polymer ?
#
loop_
_entity_poly.entity_id
_entity_poly.type
_entity_poly.pdbx_seq_one_letter_code
_entity_poly.pdbx_strand_id
1 'polypeptide(L)'
;MGIQASVVTDVDGKERLMLRSKETGTDKAFTVDLSAAPTVLGQNTTQNAQNAKVELNGLVVESSSNTFANTIPGMSFTVSEVTSTAATLNVKADTEAMKKNIQEFVDTYNELNDLLTQSTKYVEESKTAGVLQGDSATVSLQNSLRMLTQGISGSTGGLTRLAEIGIQMQEGGKLSTDTTKLDKALTNLEGLKGLFANKADALGQGGGIAVNFKNFTDKLLSFDGTLNTKTDSLERTLKSNSAEQAKVNTRADTLEKRLYAQYSALDTKMASLNALNAYVSQMVTTWNKAKS
;
A
#
# COMPACT_ATOMS: atom_id res chain seq x y z
N MET A 1 -29.68 12.99 23.33
CA MET A 1 -29.46 12.53 24.72
C MET A 1 -29.84 11.06 24.79
N GLY A 2 -28.93 10.19 25.17
CA GLY A 2 -29.21 8.74 25.25
C GLY A 2 -29.36 8.29 26.71
N ILE A 3 -30.55 7.87 27.12
CA ILE A 3 -30.78 7.26 28.40
C ILE A 3 -31.02 5.76 28.19
N GLN A 4 -30.41 4.94 29.02
CA GLN A 4 -30.63 3.51 29.07
C GLN A 4 -31.52 3.20 30.26
N ALA A 5 -32.57 2.46 30.02
CA ALA A 5 -33.48 1.96 31.06
C ALA A 5 -33.32 0.45 31.21
N SER A 6 -33.28 -0.03 32.44
CA SER A 6 -33.25 -1.46 32.77
C SER A 6 -34.05 -1.72 34.03
N VAL A 7 -34.67 -2.88 34.13
CA VAL A 7 -35.33 -3.36 35.36
C VAL A 7 -34.33 -4.22 36.12
N VAL A 8 -34.14 -3.92 37.39
CA VAL A 8 -33.21 -4.63 38.28
C VAL A 8 -34.03 -5.09 39.52
N THR A 9 -33.85 -6.33 39.91
CA THR A 9 -34.43 -6.85 41.14
C THR A 9 -33.46 -6.56 42.30
N ASP A 10 -33.97 -5.89 43.35
CA ASP A 10 -33.16 -5.59 44.54
C ASP A 10 -33.05 -6.82 45.48
N VAL A 11 -32.29 -6.65 46.57
CA VAL A 11 -32.05 -7.71 47.56
C VAL A 11 -33.31 -8.18 48.27
N ASP A 12 -34.38 -7.35 48.27
CA ASP A 12 -35.69 -7.66 48.85
C ASP A 12 -36.65 -8.30 47.84
N GLY A 13 -36.18 -8.60 46.63
CA GLY A 13 -36.97 -9.20 45.54
C GLY A 13 -37.90 -8.21 44.85
N LYS A 14 -37.74 -6.90 45.05
CA LYS A 14 -38.54 -5.85 44.41
C LYS A 14 -37.93 -5.42 43.09
N GLU A 15 -38.74 -5.29 42.06
CA GLU A 15 -38.31 -4.76 40.76
C GLU A 15 -38.18 -3.24 40.83
N ARG A 16 -37.04 -2.73 40.34
CA ARG A 16 -36.73 -1.31 40.26
C ARG A 16 -36.36 -0.92 38.85
N LEU A 17 -36.92 0.16 38.34
CA LEU A 17 -36.51 0.75 37.09
C LEU A 17 -35.24 1.58 37.33
N MET A 18 -34.13 1.16 36.73
CA MET A 18 -32.89 1.88 36.76
C MET A 18 -32.71 2.65 35.43
N LEU A 19 -32.53 3.97 35.56
CA LEU A 19 -32.24 4.86 34.43
C LEU A 19 -30.81 5.33 34.53
N ARG A 20 -30.09 5.20 33.44
CA ARG A 20 -28.65 5.60 33.34
C ARG A 20 -28.42 6.39 32.07
N SER A 21 -27.65 7.49 32.15
CA SER A 21 -27.12 8.14 30.96
C SER A 21 -26.12 7.22 30.25
N LYS A 22 -26.14 7.17 28.93
CA LYS A 22 -25.17 6.42 28.12
C LYS A 22 -23.80 7.09 28.09
N GLU A 23 -23.76 8.39 28.38
CA GLU A 23 -22.54 9.20 28.37
C GLU A 23 -22.33 9.80 29.77
N THR A 24 -21.09 10.14 30.08
CA THR A 24 -20.67 10.76 31.35
C THR A 24 -20.62 12.28 31.23
N GLY A 25 -20.43 12.97 32.36
CA GLY A 25 -20.29 14.41 32.44
C GLY A 25 -21.51 15.16 32.83
N THR A 26 -21.34 16.35 33.39
CA THR A 26 -22.43 17.21 33.88
C THR A 26 -23.44 17.60 32.81
N ASP A 27 -22.99 17.77 31.57
CA ASP A 27 -23.85 18.11 30.42
C ASP A 27 -24.80 16.97 30.02
N LYS A 28 -24.60 15.79 30.57
CA LYS A 28 -25.40 14.58 30.32
C LYS A 28 -26.29 14.23 31.51
N ALA A 29 -26.38 15.13 32.47
CA ALA A 29 -27.39 15.03 33.57
C ALA A 29 -28.79 14.98 32.98
N PHE A 30 -29.64 14.19 33.59
CA PHE A 30 -31.06 14.15 33.28
C PHE A 30 -31.87 14.16 34.57
N THR A 31 -33.07 14.68 34.50
CA THR A 31 -34.06 14.65 35.58
C THR A 31 -35.23 13.81 35.14
N VAL A 32 -35.82 13.11 36.10
CA VAL A 32 -37.05 12.34 35.88
C VAL A 32 -38.18 13.11 36.54
N ASP A 33 -39.18 13.51 35.78
CA ASP A 33 -40.39 14.14 36.30
C ASP A 33 -41.45 13.06 36.52
N LEU A 34 -41.82 12.87 37.79
CA LEU A 34 -42.85 11.92 38.21
C LEU A 34 -44.18 12.61 38.55
N SER A 35 -44.38 13.87 38.22
CA SER A 35 -45.58 14.63 38.55
C SER A 35 -46.87 14.00 38.00
N ALA A 36 -46.80 13.29 36.91
CA ALA A 36 -47.88 12.56 36.27
C ALA A 36 -47.96 11.06 36.65
N ALA A 37 -47.05 10.58 37.51
CA ALA A 37 -46.96 9.17 37.86
C ALA A 37 -47.82 8.82 39.07
N PRO A 38 -48.23 7.55 39.25
CA PRO A 38 -48.91 7.12 40.46
C PRO A 38 -48.06 7.41 41.72
N THR A 39 -48.71 7.84 42.81
CA THR A 39 -48.05 8.23 44.07
C THR A 39 -47.23 7.13 44.75
N VAL A 40 -47.30 5.90 44.28
CA VAL A 40 -46.50 4.75 44.74
C VAL A 40 -45.08 4.70 44.18
N LEU A 41 -44.75 5.53 43.17
CA LEU A 41 -43.41 5.55 42.59
C LEU A 41 -42.55 6.58 43.32
N GLY A 42 -41.56 6.08 44.06
CA GLY A 42 -40.51 6.92 44.65
C GLY A 42 -39.30 7.05 43.70
N GLN A 43 -38.66 8.18 43.77
CA GLN A 43 -37.40 8.41 43.03
C GLN A 43 -36.23 8.48 44.00
N ASN A 44 -35.14 7.82 43.65
CA ASN A 44 -33.85 7.96 44.34
C ASN A 44 -32.73 8.19 43.33
N THR A 45 -32.00 9.28 43.45
CA THR A 45 -30.81 9.53 42.67
C THR A 45 -29.62 8.88 43.34
N THR A 46 -29.11 7.80 42.79
CA THR A 46 -27.96 7.03 43.31
C THR A 46 -26.62 7.67 43.00
N GLN A 47 -26.54 8.37 41.88
CA GLN A 47 -25.32 9.04 41.45
C GLN A 47 -25.65 10.27 40.60
N ASN A 48 -25.10 11.42 40.99
CA ASN A 48 -25.17 12.64 40.17
C ASN A 48 -24.14 12.61 39.04
N ALA A 49 -24.50 13.24 37.92
CA ALA A 49 -23.58 13.42 36.82
C ALA A 49 -22.45 14.38 37.25
N GLN A 50 -21.22 13.97 36.99
CA GLN A 50 -20.03 14.73 37.32
C GLN A 50 -19.02 14.67 36.16
N ASN A 51 -18.23 15.74 36.01
CA ASN A 51 -17.06 15.71 35.17
C ASN A 51 -15.91 14.98 35.87
N ALA A 52 -15.09 14.30 35.11
CA ALA A 52 -13.83 13.81 35.62
C ALA A 52 -12.89 14.99 35.89
N LYS A 53 -12.18 14.97 37.02
CA LYS A 53 -11.20 15.98 37.41
C LYS A 53 -9.86 15.32 37.65
N VAL A 54 -8.82 15.91 37.09
CA VAL A 54 -7.42 15.50 37.30
C VAL A 54 -6.61 16.71 37.69
N GLU A 55 -5.81 16.59 38.73
CA GLU A 55 -4.82 17.59 39.11
C GLU A 55 -3.46 17.20 38.51
N LEU A 56 -2.95 18.03 37.61
CA LEU A 56 -1.63 17.87 36.97
C LEU A 56 -0.66 18.94 37.51
N ASN A 57 0.28 18.55 38.35
CA ASN A 57 1.24 19.48 38.90
C ASN A 57 0.60 20.73 39.58
N GLY A 58 -0.53 20.54 40.25
CA GLY A 58 -1.26 21.65 40.91
C GLY A 58 -2.29 22.34 40.01
N LEU A 59 -2.37 21.99 38.73
CA LEU A 59 -3.38 22.50 37.79
C LEU A 59 -4.54 21.50 37.67
N VAL A 60 -5.75 21.97 38.03
CA VAL A 60 -6.98 21.16 37.86
C VAL A 60 -7.48 21.24 36.44
N VAL A 61 -7.67 20.08 35.82
CA VAL A 61 -8.23 19.92 34.49
C VAL A 61 -9.50 19.08 34.58
N GLU A 62 -10.56 19.50 33.90
CA GLU A 62 -11.83 18.79 33.86
C GLU A 62 -12.12 18.24 32.46
N SER A 63 -12.77 17.08 32.43
CA SER A 63 -13.30 16.46 31.20
C SER A 63 -14.71 15.97 31.42
N SER A 64 -15.59 16.14 30.45
CA SER A 64 -16.94 15.56 30.46
C SER A 64 -16.94 14.04 30.30
N SER A 65 -15.82 13.46 29.89
CA SER A 65 -15.56 12.01 29.86
C SER A 65 -14.43 11.65 30.80
N ASN A 66 -14.21 10.35 31.03
CA ASN A 66 -13.05 9.88 31.79
C ASN A 66 -11.75 9.94 31.00
N THR A 67 -11.80 10.38 29.73
CA THR A 67 -10.63 10.48 28.85
C THR A 67 -10.18 11.94 28.72
N PHE A 68 -8.91 12.17 28.95
CA PHE A 68 -8.25 13.46 28.79
C PHE A 68 -7.38 13.39 27.53
N ALA A 69 -7.88 13.95 26.43
CA ALA A 69 -7.17 13.99 25.15
C ALA A 69 -6.45 15.33 25.01
N ASN A 70 -5.18 15.30 24.61
CA ASN A 70 -4.34 16.48 24.37
C ASN A 70 -4.19 17.47 25.56
N THR A 71 -4.56 17.07 26.76
CA THR A 71 -4.28 17.85 27.99
C THR A 71 -2.77 18.01 28.20
N ILE A 72 -2.02 16.99 27.86
CA ILE A 72 -0.57 17.05 27.66
C ILE A 72 -0.33 16.85 26.18
N PRO A 73 0.38 17.74 25.48
CA PRO A 73 0.59 17.64 24.03
C PRO A 73 1.05 16.26 23.58
N GLY A 74 0.31 15.66 22.65
CA GLY A 74 0.62 14.34 22.10
C GLY A 74 0.23 13.14 22.96
N MET A 75 -0.47 13.35 24.09
CA MET A 75 -0.88 12.27 24.99
C MET A 75 -2.38 12.29 25.25
N SER A 76 -2.95 11.10 25.31
CA SER A 76 -4.32 10.85 25.80
C SER A 76 -4.26 9.81 26.89
N PHE A 77 -4.96 10.05 28.00
CA PHE A 77 -5.08 9.09 29.09
C PHE A 77 -6.51 9.02 29.62
N THR A 78 -6.85 7.88 30.22
CA THR A 78 -8.16 7.64 30.79
C THR A 78 -8.01 7.37 32.29
N VAL A 79 -8.88 7.99 33.07
CA VAL A 79 -8.94 7.76 34.51
C VAL A 79 -10.09 6.81 34.85
N SER A 80 -9.87 5.85 35.73
CA SER A 80 -10.83 4.83 36.12
C SER A 80 -11.31 5.00 37.58
N GLU A 81 -10.45 5.57 38.45
CA GLU A 81 -10.70 5.66 39.87
C GLU A 81 -10.20 6.98 40.45
N VAL A 82 -10.73 7.38 41.60
CA VAL A 82 -10.25 8.51 42.36
C VAL A 82 -9.04 8.06 43.20
N THR A 83 -7.91 8.74 43.00
CA THR A 83 -6.68 8.45 43.75
C THR A 83 -6.64 9.27 45.05
N SER A 84 -6.26 8.65 46.18
CA SER A 84 -6.00 9.33 47.46
C SER A 84 -4.59 9.91 47.57
N THR A 85 -3.67 9.42 46.75
CA THR A 85 -2.28 9.87 46.65
C THR A 85 -1.93 10.19 45.22
N ALA A 86 -1.02 11.14 45.02
CA ALA A 86 -0.57 11.49 43.68
C ALA A 86 0.07 10.28 42.97
N ALA A 87 -0.36 10.02 41.76
CA ALA A 87 0.23 9.01 40.86
C ALA A 87 1.34 9.68 40.01
N THR A 88 2.46 8.99 39.87
CA THR A 88 3.55 9.50 39.03
C THR A 88 3.38 8.91 37.63
N LEU A 89 3.24 9.78 36.64
CA LEU A 89 3.19 9.39 35.22
C LEU A 89 4.59 9.53 34.63
N ASN A 90 5.18 8.40 34.25
CA ASN A 90 6.46 8.38 33.55
C ASN A 90 6.26 8.21 32.06
N VAL A 91 6.57 9.23 31.27
CA VAL A 91 6.55 9.19 29.82
C VAL A 91 7.94 8.87 29.32
N LYS A 92 8.10 7.76 28.63
CA LYS A 92 9.35 7.36 27.98
C LYS A 92 9.11 7.18 26.50
N ALA A 93 10.13 7.47 25.70
CA ALA A 93 10.08 7.11 24.28
C ALA A 93 10.09 5.58 24.13
N ASP A 94 9.26 5.09 23.24
CA ASP A 94 9.26 3.68 22.85
C ASP A 94 10.36 3.44 21.81
N THR A 95 11.58 3.25 22.31
CA THR A 95 12.76 3.04 21.47
C THR A 95 12.72 1.70 20.73
N GLU A 96 12.03 0.69 21.29
CA GLU A 96 11.87 -0.60 20.64
C GLU A 96 10.94 -0.50 19.42
N ALA A 97 9.82 0.20 19.56
CA ALA A 97 8.94 0.46 18.41
C ALA A 97 9.65 1.29 17.33
N MET A 98 10.46 2.28 17.71
CA MET A 98 11.27 3.06 16.77
C MET A 98 12.28 2.19 16.03
N LYS A 99 13.00 1.33 16.74
CA LYS A 99 13.97 0.38 16.17
C LYS A 99 13.29 -0.56 15.19
N LYS A 100 12.14 -1.10 15.57
CA LYS A 100 11.34 -1.96 14.71
C LYS A 100 10.92 -1.25 13.41
N ASN A 101 10.38 -0.04 13.50
CA ASN A 101 9.95 0.73 12.33
C ASN A 101 11.13 1.06 11.39
N ILE A 102 12.30 1.35 11.95
CA ILE A 102 13.52 1.58 11.16
C ILE A 102 13.97 0.29 10.46
N GLN A 103 13.91 -0.85 11.15
CA GLN A 103 14.24 -2.14 10.54
C GLN A 103 13.24 -2.53 9.45
N GLU A 104 11.95 -2.33 9.67
CA GLU A 104 10.91 -2.54 8.64
C GLU A 104 11.14 -1.68 7.39
N PHE A 105 11.60 -0.43 7.57
CA PHE A 105 11.99 0.41 6.44
C PHE A 105 13.16 -0.21 5.67
N VAL A 106 14.20 -0.68 6.35
CA VAL A 106 15.35 -1.33 5.72
C VAL A 106 14.94 -2.59 4.96
N ASP A 107 14.11 -3.43 5.58
CA ASP A 107 13.66 -4.69 5.00
C ASP A 107 12.80 -4.44 3.75
N THR A 108 11.83 -3.53 3.83
CA THR A 108 10.97 -3.16 2.70
C THR A 108 11.78 -2.55 1.54
N TYR A 109 12.76 -1.71 1.85
CA TYR A 109 13.67 -1.17 0.84
C TYR A 109 14.46 -2.29 0.16
N ASN A 110 14.98 -3.25 0.92
CA ASN A 110 15.75 -4.37 0.39
C ASN A 110 14.89 -5.29 -0.49
N GLU A 111 13.66 -5.58 -0.09
CA GLU A 111 12.69 -6.33 -0.90
C GLU A 111 12.43 -5.64 -2.24
N LEU A 112 12.20 -4.32 -2.22
CA LEU A 112 12.03 -3.54 -3.44
C LEU A 112 13.29 -3.53 -4.32
N ASN A 113 14.48 -3.35 -3.73
CA ASN A 113 15.74 -3.41 -4.45
C ASN A 113 15.97 -4.79 -5.09
N ASP A 114 15.65 -5.87 -4.39
CA ASP A 114 15.75 -7.23 -4.92
C ASP A 114 14.77 -7.46 -6.08
N LEU A 115 13.52 -7.04 -5.94
CA LEU A 115 12.51 -7.13 -6.99
C LEU A 115 12.96 -6.41 -8.27
N LEU A 116 13.44 -5.17 -8.15
CA LEU A 116 13.91 -4.38 -9.28
C LEU A 116 15.17 -4.99 -9.89
N THR A 117 16.09 -5.49 -9.06
CA THR A 117 17.32 -6.13 -9.51
C THR A 117 17.03 -7.42 -10.27
N GLN A 118 16.16 -8.29 -9.74
CA GLN A 118 15.74 -9.53 -10.42
C GLN A 118 15.01 -9.23 -11.74
N SER A 119 14.18 -8.18 -11.76
CA SER A 119 13.43 -7.80 -12.94
C SER A 119 14.31 -7.27 -14.08
N THR A 120 15.48 -6.69 -13.76
CA THR A 120 16.39 -6.08 -14.74
C THR A 120 17.62 -6.92 -15.05
N LYS A 121 17.93 -7.95 -14.23
CA LYS A 121 19.14 -8.76 -14.34
C LYS A 121 19.06 -9.70 -15.54
N TYR A 122 20.19 -9.85 -16.24
CA TYR A 122 20.42 -10.98 -17.14
C TYR A 122 21.16 -12.10 -16.41
N VAL A 123 20.63 -13.31 -16.48
CA VAL A 123 21.26 -14.52 -15.90
C VAL A 123 21.97 -15.26 -17.01
N GLU A 124 23.29 -15.16 -17.05
CA GLU A 124 24.13 -15.71 -18.10
C GLU A 124 24.10 -17.23 -18.19
N GLU A 125 24.04 -17.91 -17.02
CA GLU A 125 24.01 -19.37 -16.91
C GLU A 125 22.77 -19.98 -17.57
N SER A 126 21.61 -19.38 -17.35
CA SER A 126 20.32 -19.84 -17.90
C SER A 126 19.95 -19.13 -19.21
N LYS A 127 20.72 -18.13 -19.63
CA LYS A 127 20.44 -17.22 -20.77
C LYS A 127 19.07 -16.59 -20.67
N THR A 128 18.60 -16.31 -19.43
CA THR A 128 17.31 -15.72 -19.17
C THR A 128 17.45 -14.25 -18.79
N ALA A 129 16.60 -13.44 -19.39
CA ALA A 129 16.51 -12.02 -19.11
C ALA A 129 15.38 -11.74 -18.11
N GLY A 130 15.60 -10.85 -17.18
CA GLY A 130 14.51 -10.29 -16.39
C GLY A 130 13.51 -9.55 -17.30
N VAL A 131 12.26 -9.55 -16.88
CA VAL A 131 11.12 -8.99 -17.65
C VAL A 131 11.27 -7.50 -17.98
N LEU A 132 12.10 -6.78 -17.22
CA LEU A 132 12.42 -5.35 -17.41
C LEU A 132 13.88 -5.12 -17.77
N GLN A 133 14.58 -6.14 -18.31
CA GLN A 133 15.97 -5.97 -18.75
C GLN A 133 16.04 -4.86 -19.82
N GLY A 134 16.96 -3.92 -19.63
CA GLY A 134 17.13 -2.78 -20.54
C GLY A 134 16.07 -1.68 -20.39
N ASP A 135 15.13 -1.79 -19.47
CA ASP A 135 14.15 -0.74 -19.21
C ASP A 135 14.79 0.43 -18.46
N SER A 136 14.97 1.55 -19.16
CA SER A 136 15.61 2.75 -18.61
C SER A 136 14.81 3.39 -17.45
N ALA A 137 13.49 3.28 -17.45
CA ALA A 137 12.66 3.83 -16.37
C ALA A 137 12.90 3.07 -15.08
N THR A 138 12.99 1.73 -15.14
CA THR A 138 13.30 0.89 -13.99
C THR A 138 14.70 1.16 -13.44
N VAL A 139 15.70 1.31 -14.31
CA VAL A 139 17.06 1.68 -13.89
C VAL A 139 17.10 3.06 -13.24
N SER A 140 16.36 4.03 -13.79
CA SER A 140 16.23 5.37 -13.19
C SER A 140 15.56 5.32 -11.82
N LEU A 141 14.54 4.48 -11.65
CA LEU A 141 13.87 4.24 -10.36
C LEU A 141 14.85 3.68 -9.32
N GLN A 142 15.63 2.64 -9.68
CA GLN A 142 16.68 2.09 -8.82
C GLN A 142 17.68 3.15 -8.37
N ASN A 143 18.17 3.95 -9.31
CA ASN A 143 19.13 5.02 -9.00
C ASN A 143 18.52 6.09 -8.10
N SER A 144 17.26 6.47 -8.32
CA SER A 144 16.56 7.43 -7.47
C SER A 144 16.37 6.92 -6.04
N LEU A 145 15.99 5.64 -5.88
CA LEU A 145 15.88 5.00 -4.56
C LEU A 145 17.24 5.00 -3.82
N ARG A 146 18.33 4.67 -4.50
CA ARG A 146 19.69 4.72 -3.93
C ARG A 146 20.08 6.13 -3.53
N MET A 147 19.79 7.13 -4.35
CA MET A 147 20.08 8.53 -4.03
C MET A 147 19.29 9.02 -2.82
N LEU A 148 18.04 8.60 -2.66
CA LEU A 148 17.22 8.94 -1.49
C LEU A 148 17.80 8.40 -0.18
N THR A 149 18.34 7.17 -0.19
CA THR A 149 18.98 6.59 1.01
C THR A 149 20.34 7.21 1.33
N GLN A 150 21.02 7.78 0.36
CA GLN A 150 22.30 8.49 0.53
C GLN A 150 22.13 9.99 0.78
N GLY A 151 20.89 10.47 0.71
CA GLY A 151 20.55 11.88 0.88
C GLY A 151 20.96 12.43 2.25
N ILE A 152 21.09 13.75 2.29
CA ILE A 152 21.39 14.48 3.53
C ILE A 152 20.09 15.15 3.96
N SER A 153 19.67 14.87 5.22
CA SER A 153 18.61 15.62 5.87
C SER A 153 19.12 17.00 6.29
N GLY A 154 18.32 18.04 6.14
CA GLY A 154 18.58 19.38 6.69
C GLY A 154 18.37 19.45 8.21
N SER A 155 18.54 18.37 8.92
CA SER A 155 18.36 18.27 10.36
C SER A 155 19.36 19.14 11.13
N THR A 156 18.87 19.86 12.13
CA THR A 156 19.69 20.60 13.09
C THR A 156 20.05 19.76 14.32
N GLY A 157 19.51 18.54 14.46
CA GLY A 157 19.70 17.64 15.60
C GLY A 157 20.98 16.80 15.57
N GLY A 158 21.95 17.10 14.69
CA GLY A 158 23.26 16.44 14.62
C GLY A 158 23.30 15.12 13.84
N LEU A 159 22.15 14.55 13.45
CA LEU A 159 22.07 13.38 12.57
C LEU A 159 21.52 13.80 11.20
N THR A 160 22.31 13.60 10.17
CA THR A 160 21.97 14.07 8.81
C THR A 160 21.91 12.94 7.78
N ARG A 161 22.52 11.78 8.07
CA ARG A 161 22.62 10.64 7.15
C ARG A 161 22.27 9.32 7.82
N LEU A 162 21.72 8.38 7.06
CA LEU A 162 21.44 7.01 7.53
C LEU A 162 22.71 6.30 8.04
N ALA A 163 23.85 6.56 7.45
CA ALA A 163 25.14 5.96 7.87
C ALA A 163 25.51 6.31 9.32
N GLU A 164 25.11 7.48 9.81
CA GLU A 164 25.39 7.93 11.19
C GLU A 164 24.60 7.15 12.24
N ILE A 165 23.46 6.59 11.84
CA ILE A 165 22.63 5.71 12.68
C ILE A 165 22.90 4.22 12.43
N GLY A 166 23.93 3.88 11.66
CA GLY A 166 24.32 2.51 11.37
C GLY A 166 23.65 1.86 10.17
N ILE A 167 22.86 2.59 9.38
CA ILE A 167 22.27 2.06 8.16
C ILE A 167 23.19 2.42 6.99
N GLN A 168 23.77 1.41 6.35
CA GLN A 168 24.74 1.58 5.27
C GLN A 168 24.33 0.82 4.04
N MET A 169 24.62 1.43 2.86
CA MET A 169 24.41 0.76 1.58
C MET A 169 25.57 -0.19 1.31
N GLN A 170 25.22 -1.40 0.93
CA GLN A 170 26.12 -2.47 0.54
C GLN A 170 26.23 -2.59 -0.99
N GLU A 171 27.14 -3.42 -1.46
CA GLU A 171 27.19 -3.81 -2.86
C GLU A 171 25.84 -4.39 -3.32
N GLY A 172 25.42 -4.09 -4.55
CA GLY A 172 24.09 -4.43 -5.04
C GLY A 172 22.98 -3.48 -4.62
N GLY A 173 23.28 -2.47 -3.79
CA GLY A 173 22.33 -1.42 -3.39
C GLY A 173 21.43 -1.79 -2.20
N LYS A 174 21.67 -2.91 -1.52
CA LYS A 174 20.99 -3.27 -0.29
C LYS A 174 21.44 -2.41 0.90
N LEU A 175 20.53 -2.23 1.85
CA LEU A 175 20.85 -1.59 3.12
C LEU A 175 21.15 -2.66 4.18
N SER A 176 22.17 -2.42 5.00
CA SER A 176 22.47 -3.20 6.21
C SER A 176 22.35 -2.33 7.44
N THR A 177 21.99 -2.94 8.57
CA THR A 177 21.83 -2.26 9.85
C THR A 177 22.90 -2.71 10.84
N ASP A 178 23.68 -1.78 11.37
CA ASP A 178 24.52 -1.96 12.55
C ASP A 178 23.67 -1.65 13.79
N THR A 179 23.25 -2.69 14.48
CA THR A 179 22.36 -2.58 15.63
C THR A 179 22.99 -1.80 16.77
N THR A 180 24.31 -1.88 16.97
CA THR A 180 25.01 -1.15 18.02
C THR A 180 24.98 0.36 17.78
N LYS A 181 25.19 0.77 16.52
CA LYS A 181 25.09 2.20 16.17
C LYS A 181 23.65 2.68 16.21
N LEU A 182 22.69 1.85 15.80
CA LEU A 182 21.27 2.18 15.87
C LEU A 182 20.81 2.37 17.30
N ASP A 183 21.16 1.46 18.22
CA ASP A 183 20.82 1.58 19.65
C ASP A 183 21.41 2.86 20.26
N LYS A 184 22.62 3.24 19.87
CA LYS A 184 23.24 4.50 20.29
C LYS A 184 22.51 5.71 19.70
N ALA A 185 22.08 5.65 18.44
CA ALA A 185 21.34 6.74 17.81
C ALA A 185 19.95 6.94 18.45
N LEU A 186 19.31 5.86 18.95
CA LEU A 186 18.04 5.92 19.66
C LEU A 186 18.08 6.72 20.97
N THR A 187 19.25 7.04 21.50
CA THR A 187 19.39 7.99 22.61
C THR A 187 19.27 9.46 22.20
N ASN A 188 19.41 9.77 20.90
CA ASN A 188 19.25 11.11 20.33
C ASN A 188 17.96 11.23 19.54
N LEU A 189 16.83 11.35 20.24
CA LEU A 189 15.50 11.40 19.64
C LEU A 189 15.28 12.61 18.73
N GLU A 190 15.81 13.77 19.09
CA GLU A 190 15.72 14.99 18.26
C GLU A 190 16.52 14.84 16.97
N GLY A 191 17.70 14.23 17.04
CA GLY A 191 18.49 13.90 15.86
C GLY A 191 17.75 12.93 14.93
N LEU A 192 17.15 11.85 15.48
CA LEU A 192 16.37 10.90 14.70
C LEU A 192 15.12 11.53 14.08
N LYS A 193 14.40 12.35 14.85
CA LYS A 193 13.25 13.09 14.32
C LYS A 193 13.66 14.00 13.17
N GLY A 194 14.77 14.72 13.32
CA GLY A 194 15.32 15.55 12.26
C GLY A 194 15.76 14.74 11.03
N LEU A 195 16.43 13.60 11.25
CA LEU A 195 16.89 12.73 10.17
C LEU A 195 15.73 12.20 9.32
N PHE A 196 14.63 11.76 9.94
CA PHE A 196 13.52 11.11 9.23
C PHE A 196 12.37 12.07 8.88
N ALA A 197 11.99 12.97 9.79
CA ALA A 197 10.75 13.74 9.72
C ALA A 197 10.94 15.25 9.55
N ASN A 198 12.16 15.72 9.29
CA ASN A 198 12.39 17.13 9.04
C ASN A 198 11.56 17.60 7.86
N LYS A 199 10.90 18.76 7.98
CA LYS A 199 10.15 19.35 6.86
C LYS A 199 11.12 19.84 5.79
N ALA A 200 10.82 19.55 4.55
CA ALA A 200 11.51 20.17 3.43
C ALA A 200 11.23 21.68 3.40
N ASP A 201 12.20 22.45 2.89
CA ASP A 201 12.02 23.89 2.63
C ASP A 201 11.02 24.15 1.49
N ALA A 202 10.78 25.40 1.15
CA ALA A 202 9.88 25.80 0.08
C ALA A 202 10.31 25.31 -1.32
N LEU A 203 11.59 24.94 -1.47
CA LEU A 203 12.16 24.35 -2.69
C LEU A 203 12.16 22.81 -2.66
N GLY A 204 11.63 22.21 -1.58
CA GLY A 204 11.60 20.77 -1.39
C GLY A 204 12.94 20.15 -0.97
N GLN A 205 13.89 20.99 -0.49
CA GLN A 205 15.22 20.55 -0.07
C GLN A 205 15.30 20.38 1.46
N GLY A 206 16.29 19.64 1.93
CA GLY A 206 16.55 19.49 3.35
C GLY A 206 15.51 18.67 4.13
N GLY A 207 14.56 18.05 3.43
CA GLY A 207 13.57 17.18 4.05
C GLY A 207 14.21 15.96 4.71
N GLY A 208 13.57 15.44 5.76
CA GLY A 208 13.95 14.18 6.35
C GLY A 208 13.80 13.02 5.37
N ILE A 209 14.53 11.93 5.61
CA ILE A 209 14.58 10.80 4.67
C ILE A 209 13.18 10.24 4.41
N ALA A 210 12.36 10.03 5.45
CA ALA A 210 10.99 9.54 5.27
C ALA A 210 10.10 10.53 4.50
N VAL A 211 10.29 11.83 4.69
CA VAL A 211 9.58 12.89 3.94
C VAL A 211 9.98 12.85 2.47
N ASN A 212 11.27 12.69 2.18
CA ASN A 212 11.77 12.62 0.81
C ASN A 212 11.29 11.35 0.10
N PHE A 213 11.27 10.20 0.79
CA PHE A 213 10.70 8.96 0.26
C PHE A 213 9.20 9.12 -0.03
N LYS A 214 8.45 9.69 0.91
CA LYS A 214 7.02 9.96 0.71
C LYS A 214 6.78 10.84 -0.51
N ASN A 215 7.48 11.97 -0.61
CA ASN A 215 7.33 12.90 -1.74
C ASN A 215 7.70 12.25 -3.07
N PHE A 216 8.74 11.42 -3.07
CA PHE A 216 9.13 10.65 -4.26
C PHE A 216 8.04 9.64 -4.65
N THR A 217 7.51 8.88 -3.69
CA THR A 217 6.45 7.90 -3.93
C THR A 217 5.17 8.56 -4.41
N ASP A 218 4.78 9.68 -3.80
CA ASP A 218 3.61 10.46 -4.22
C ASP A 218 3.74 10.92 -5.69
N LYS A 219 4.93 11.39 -6.09
CA LYS A 219 5.20 11.77 -7.49
C LYS A 219 5.22 10.57 -8.43
N LEU A 220 5.79 9.45 -8.00
CA LEU A 220 5.88 8.23 -8.80
C LEU A 220 4.49 7.65 -9.09
N LEU A 221 3.59 7.68 -8.09
CA LEU A 221 2.24 7.12 -8.13
C LEU A 221 1.16 8.15 -8.55
N SER A 222 1.51 9.42 -8.75
CA SER A 222 0.54 10.43 -9.22
C SER A 222 -0.01 10.06 -10.60
N PHE A 223 -1.14 10.66 -10.97
CA PHE A 223 -1.79 10.44 -12.27
C PHE A 223 -0.83 10.64 -13.44
N ASP A 224 -0.02 11.70 -13.41
CA ASP A 224 1.03 11.99 -14.39
C ASP A 224 2.39 11.37 -14.00
N GLY A 225 2.41 10.47 -13.03
CA GLY A 225 3.62 9.83 -12.52
C GLY A 225 4.26 8.89 -13.52
N THR A 226 5.56 8.69 -13.38
CA THR A 226 6.35 7.85 -14.28
C THR A 226 5.80 6.42 -14.39
N LEU A 227 5.26 5.87 -13.31
CA LEU A 227 4.72 4.51 -13.29
C LEU A 227 3.43 4.41 -14.10
N ASN A 228 2.48 5.33 -13.89
CA ASN A 228 1.23 5.35 -14.64
C ASN A 228 1.47 5.61 -16.12
N THR A 229 2.30 6.59 -16.46
CA THR A 229 2.69 6.88 -17.85
C THR A 229 3.32 5.66 -18.53
N LYS A 230 4.15 4.90 -17.81
CA LYS A 230 4.77 3.66 -18.32
C LYS A 230 3.73 2.58 -18.55
N THR A 231 2.82 2.38 -17.62
CA THR A 231 1.72 1.40 -17.74
C THR A 231 0.84 1.71 -18.94
N ASP A 232 0.41 2.96 -19.11
CA ASP A 232 -0.37 3.41 -20.27
C ASP A 232 0.36 3.20 -21.60
N SER A 233 1.67 3.45 -21.62
CA SER A 233 2.50 3.22 -22.80
C SER A 233 2.60 1.73 -23.17
N LEU A 234 2.77 0.86 -22.16
CA LEU A 234 2.81 -0.58 -22.36
C LEU A 234 1.45 -1.12 -22.84
N GLU A 235 0.34 -0.66 -22.29
CA GLU A 235 -1.00 -1.03 -22.73
C GLU A 235 -1.25 -0.64 -24.18
N ARG A 236 -0.86 0.58 -24.60
CA ARG A 236 -0.95 1.00 -26.01
C ARG A 236 -0.11 0.13 -26.93
N THR A 237 1.11 -0.22 -26.50
CA THR A 237 2.00 -1.10 -27.25
C THR A 237 1.43 -2.50 -27.38
N LEU A 238 0.85 -3.07 -26.32
CA LEU A 238 0.17 -4.37 -26.36
C LEU A 238 -1.01 -4.36 -27.33
N LYS A 239 -1.83 -3.31 -27.27
CA LYS A 239 -2.98 -3.16 -28.18
C LYS A 239 -2.54 -3.06 -29.64
N SER A 240 -1.49 -2.27 -29.92
CA SER A 240 -0.91 -2.15 -31.27
C SER A 240 -0.35 -3.49 -31.77
N ASN A 241 0.41 -4.18 -30.93
CA ASN A 241 0.98 -5.50 -31.28
C ASN A 241 -0.13 -6.53 -31.57
N SER A 242 -1.17 -6.57 -30.75
CA SER A 242 -2.32 -7.46 -30.98
C SER A 242 -3.04 -7.18 -32.31
N ALA A 243 -3.19 -5.89 -32.66
CA ALA A 243 -3.76 -5.50 -33.94
C ALA A 243 -2.88 -5.90 -35.14
N GLU A 244 -1.54 -5.75 -35.01
CA GLU A 244 -0.62 -6.19 -36.07
C GLU A 244 -0.60 -7.72 -36.22
N GLN A 245 -0.66 -8.47 -35.11
CA GLN A 245 -0.77 -9.94 -35.15
C GLN A 245 -2.08 -10.37 -35.89
N ALA A 246 -3.19 -9.72 -35.60
CA ALA A 246 -4.44 -9.99 -36.30
C ALA A 246 -4.33 -9.74 -37.82
N LYS A 247 -3.67 -8.67 -38.25
CA LYS A 247 -3.38 -8.38 -39.65
C LYS A 247 -2.50 -9.45 -40.30
N VAL A 248 -1.45 -9.90 -39.63
CA VAL A 248 -0.56 -10.97 -40.12
C VAL A 248 -1.36 -12.26 -40.29
N ASN A 249 -2.16 -12.66 -39.31
CA ASN A 249 -3.00 -13.85 -39.39
C ASN A 249 -3.99 -13.75 -40.57
N THR A 250 -4.68 -12.61 -40.74
CA THR A 250 -5.59 -12.40 -41.89
C THR A 250 -4.87 -12.50 -43.24
N ARG A 251 -3.64 -11.97 -43.34
CA ARG A 251 -2.83 -12.12 -44.56
C ARG A 251 -2.42 -13.56 -44.82
N ALA A 252 -2.02 -14.30 -43.74
CA ALA A 252 -1.69 -15.72 -43.85
C ALA A 252 -2.91 -16.54 -44.35
N ASP A 253 -4.08 -16.36 -43.75
CA ASP A 253 -5.33 -17.01 -44.17
C ASP A 253 -5.69 -16.70 -45.60
N THR A 254 -5.53 -15.45 -46.02
CA THR A 254 -5.79 -15.02 -47.40
C THR A 254 -4.83 -15.67 -48.39
N LEU A 255 -3.55 -15.76 -48.03
CA LEU A 255 -2.53 -16.42 -48.82
C LEU A 255 -2.81 -17.93 -48.93
N GLU A 256 -3.13 -18.58 -47.83
CA GLU A 256 -3.50 -20.00 -47.80
C GLU A 256 -4.70 -20.29 -48.74
N LYS A 257 -5.78 -19.54 -48.62
CA LYS A 257 -6.95 -19.66 -49.48
C LYS A 257 -6.60 -19.48 -50.94
N ARG A 258 -5.76 -18.50 -51.30
CA ARG A 258 -5.30 -18.25 -52.66
C ARG A 258 -4.48 -19.41 -53.20
N LEU A 259 -3.52 -19.90 -52.39
CA LEU A 259 -2.69 -21.04 -52.79
C LEU A 259 -3.55 -22.30 -52.96
N TYR A 260 -4.47 -22.58 -52.06
CA TYR A 260 -5.40 -23.71 -52.17
C TYR A 260 -6.20 -23.65 -53.46
N ALA A 261 -6.77 -22.48 -53.78
CA ALA A 261 -7.49 -22.29 -55.04
C ALA A 261 -6.61 -22.49 -56.28
N GLN A 262 -5.34 -22.01 -56.24
CA GLN A 262 -4.40 -22.22 -57.34
C GLN A 262 -4.03 -23.69 -57.52
N TYR A 263 -3.76 -24.41 -56.46
CA TYR A 263 -3.41 -25.83 -56.52
C TYR A 263 -4.64 -26.68 -56.95
N SER A 264 -5.84 -26.40 -56.47
CA SER A 264 -7.08 -27.09 -56.92
C SER A 264 -7.35 -26.86 -58.40
N ALA A 265 -7.10 -25.64 -58.93
CA ALA A 265 -7.24 -25.35 -60.35
C ALA A 265 -6.15 -26.07 -61.17
N LEU A 266 -4.92 -26.19 -60.66
CA LEU A 266 -3.85 -26.95 -61.27
C LEU A 266 -4.19 -28.45 -61.32
N ASP A 267 -4.69 -29.02 -60.22
CA ASP A 267 -5.13 -30.42 -60.16
C ASP A 267 -6.24 -30.73 -61.20
N THR A 268 -7.21 -29.81 -61.33
CA THR A 268 -8.27 -29.92 -62.33
C THR A 268 -7.71 -29.90 -63.74
N LYS A 269 -6.74 -29.04 -64.06
CA LYS A 269 -6.06 -28.99 -65.36
C LYS A 269 -5.24 -30.26 -65.61
N MET A 270 -4.51 -30.75 -64.59
CA MET A 270 -3.76 -32.01 -64.69
C MET A 270 -4.69 -33.20 -64.98
N ALA A 271 -5.83 -33.28 -64.30
CA ALA A 271 -6.82 -34.31 -64.54
C ALA A 271 -7.36 -34.23 -66.00
N SER A 272 -7.66 -33.03 -66.49
CA SER A 272 -8.09 -32.81 -67.87
C SER A 272 -7.05 -33.22 -68.93
N LEU A 273 -5.76 -32.87 -68.68
CA LEU A 273 -4.63 -33.25 -69.50
C LEU A 273 -4.44 -34.78 -69.53
N ASN A 274 -4.55 -35.44 -68.39
CA ASN A 274 -4.45 -36.89 -68.30
C ASN A 274 -5.63 -37.58 -69.06
N ALA A 275 -6.83 -37.08 -68.97
CA ALA A 275 -7.95 -37.55 -69.68
C ALA A 275 -7.76 -37.36 -71.19
N LEU A 276 -7.24 -36.23 -71.65
CA LEU A 276 -6.91 -35.96 -73.04
C LEU A 276 -5.81 -36.91 -73.56
N ASN A 277 -4.79 -37.14 -72.77
CA ASN A 277 -3.68 -38.06 -73.06
C ASN A 277 -4.23 -39.52 -73.26
N ALA A 278 -5.12 -39.97 -72.37
CA ALA A 278 -5.77 -41.27 -72.47
C ALA A 278 -6.63 -41.36 -73.72
N TYR A 279 -7.39 -40.31 -74.04
CA TYR A 279 -8.20 -40.25 -75.28
C TYR A 279 -7.33 -40.32 -76.55
N VAL A 280 -6.27 -39.55 -76.65
CA VAL A 280 -5.31 -39.57 -77.76
C VAL A 280 -4.67 -40.95 -77.87
N SER A 281 -4.23 -41.56 -76.79
CA SER A 281 -3.66 -42.92 -76.79
C SER A 281 -4.63 -43.96 -77.28
N GLN A 282 -5.92 -43.85 -76.89
CA GLN A 282 -7.00 -44.73 -77.43
C GLN A 282 -7.25 -44.52 -78.91
N MET A 283 -7.28 -43.29 -79.43
CA MET A 283 -7.40 -42.99 -80.85
C MET A 283 -6.23 -43.57 -81.65
N VAL A 284 -4.97 -43.40 -81.19
CA VAL A 284 -3.78 -43.98 -81.85
C VAL A 284 -3.92 -45.51 -81.91
N THR A 285 -4.32 -46.12 -80.82
CA THR A 285 -4.53 -47.59 -80.76
C THR A 285 -5.59 -48.06 -81.73
N THR A 286 -6.74 -47.34 -81.80
CA THR A 286 -7.85 -47.65 -82.77
C THR A 286 -7.41 -47.43 -84.22
N TRP A 287 -6.65 -46.37 -84.51
CA TRP A 287 -6.12 -46.15 -85.86
C TRP A 287 -5.11 -47.22 -86.29
N ASN A 288 -4.20 -47.64 -85.39
CA ASN A 288 -3.27 -48.69 -85.69
C ASN A 288 -3.99 -50.02 -85.95
N LYS A 289 -5.11 -50.34 -85.26
CA LYS A 289 -5.89 -51.54 -85.46
C LYS A 289 -6.67 -51.45 -86.80
N ALA A 290 -7.05 -50.31 -87.30
CA ALA A 290 -7.76 -50.14 -88.57
C ALA A 290 -6.82 -50.25 -89.79
N LYS A 291 -5.49 -50.28 -89.63
CA LYS A 291 -4.46 -50.44 -90.67
C LYS A 291 -3.88 -51.86 -90.74
N SER A 292 -4.12 -52.69 -89.78
CA SER A 292 -3.77 -54.10 -89.78
C SER A 292 -4.93 -54.94 -90.20
#